data_a540bb8461a32a53b822ef33b96c81fa
#
_entry.id   a540bb8461a32a53b822ef33b96c81fa
#
_cell.length_a   1.000
_cell.length_b   1.000
_cell.length_c   1.000
_cell.angle_alpha   90.00
_cell.angle_beta   90.00
_cell.angle_gamma   90.00
#
_symmetry.space_group_name_H-M   'P 1'
#
loop_
_entity.id
_entity.type
_entity.pdbx_description
1 polymer ?
#
loop_
_entity_poly.entity_id
_entity_poly.type
_entity_poly.pdbx_seq_one_letter_code
_entity_poly.pdbx_strand_id
1 'polypeptide(L)'
;GDLHKLVDERLGQCDPASPSYGRDVIRAFIGTILELLGNRGPGWRNYLRVISQFLASYDAPELHQPLQSVDRTGQLFAAALRRAFPDLSEAEFTARLYIIESSLTFLVIDRGTLDRRAPGIHSVTRLDQFLEPLVEAYYHTMSTGR
;
A
#
# COMPACT_ATOMS: atom_id res chain seq x y z
N GLY A 1 -14.25 -4.69 -5.93
CA GLY A 1 -13.99 -3.50 -6.71
C GLY A 1 -12.76 -3.63 -7.59
N ASP A 2 -12.55 -2.65 -8.44
CA ASP A 2 -11.44 -2.64 -9.41
C ASP A 2 -10.06 -2.68 -8.74
N LEU A 3 -9.91 -2.02 -7.58
CA LEU A 3 -8.65 -2.03 -6.83
C LEU A 3 -8.29 -3.45 -6.38
N HIS A 4 -9.25 -4.16 -5.79
CA HIS A 4 -9.03 -5.52 -5.30
C HIS A 4 -8.64 -6.46 -6.44
N LYS A 5 -9.37 -6.42 -7.55
CA LYS A 5 -9.10 -7.24 -8.74
C LYS A 5 -7.71 -6.95 -9.31
N LEU A 6 -7.36 -5.68 -9.46
CA LEU A 6 -6.08 -5.28 -10.02
C LEU A 6 -4.91 -5.69 -9.11
N VAL A 7 -5.05 -5.52 -7.80
CA VAL A 7 -4.04 -5.94 -6.83
C VAL A 7 -3.91 -7.47 -6.85
N ASP A 8 -5.01 -8.20 -6.85
CA ASP A 8 -5.00 -9.67 -6.90
C ASP A 8 -4.27 -10.17 -8.16
N GLU A 9 -4.57 -9.63 -9.32
CA GLU A 9 -3.91 -9.98 -10.58
C GLU A 9 -2.41 -9.71 -10.53
N ARG A 10 -2.01 -8.54 -10.05
CA ARG A 10 -0.59 -8.14 -9.99
C ARG A 10 0.20 -8.92 -8.95
N LEU A 11 -0.37 -9.19 -7.80
CA LEU A 11 0.26 -10.06 -6.80
C LEU A 11 0.38 -11.50 -7.32
N GLY A 12 -0.61 -11.98 -8.05
CA GLY A 12 -0.57 -13.31 -8.67
C GLY A 12 0.51 -13.49 -9.73
N GLN A 13 1.00 -12.39 -10.32
CA GLN A 13 2.11 -12.40 -11.29
C GLN A 13 3.48 -12.47 -10.61
N CYS A 14 3.58 -12.23 -9.30
CA CYS A 14 4.82 -12.34 -8.57
C CYS A 14 5.16 -13.82 -8.33
N ASP A 15 6.38 -14.21 -8.64
CA ASP A 15 6.85 -15.60 -8.47
C ASP A 15 7.39 -15.80 -7.04
N PRO A 16 6.71 -16.65 -6.21
CA PRO A 16 7.19 -16.92 -4.85
C PRO A 16 8.58 -17.57 -4.78
N ALA A 17 9.02 -18.22 -5.84
CA ALA A 17 10.35 -18.84 -5.92
C ALA A 17 11.45 -17.84 -6.29
N SER A 18 11.09 -16.63 -6.74
CA SER A 18 12.08 -15.63 -7.13
C SER A 18 12.78 -15.04 -5.90
N PRO A 19 14.13 -14.82 -5.95
CA PRO A 19 14.85 -14.10 -4.91
C PRO A 19 14.33 -12.67 -4.67
N SER A 20 13.69 -12.07 -5.68
CA SER A 20 13.11 -10.72 -5.61
C SER A 20 11.65 -10.71 -5.16
N TYR A 21 11.09 -11.84 -4.73
CA TYR A 21 9.65 -11.94 -4.43
C TYR A 21 9.17 -10.87 -3.45
N GLY A 22 9.90 -10.62 -2.38
CA GLY A 22 9.53 -9.59 -1.40
C GLY A 22 9.44 -8.20 -2.01
N ARG A 23 10.43 -7.80 -2.81
CA ARG A 23 10.41 -6.52 -3.54
C ARG A 23 9.29 -6.48 -4.57
N ASP A 24 9.08 -7.57 -5.29
CA ASP A 24 8.06 -7.65 -6.34
C ASP A 24 6.65 -7.50 -5.76
N VAL A 25 6.38 -8.14 -4.63
CA VAL A 25 5.10 -8.00 -3.90
C VAL A 25 4.87 -6.56 -3.46
N ILE A 26 5.87 -5.94 -2.86
CA ILE A 26 5.78 -4.55 -2.40
C ILE A 26 5.56 -3.62 -3.61
N ARG A 27 6.32 -3.80 -4.68
CA ARG A 27 6.19 -2.99 -5.90
C ARG A 27 4.82 -3.14 -6.54
N ALA A 28 4.29 -4.36 -6.62
CA ALA A 28 2.98 -4.62 -7.20
C ALA A 28 1.87 -3.90 -6.43
N PHE A 29 1.90 -3.94 -5.11
CA PHE A 29 0.89 -3.30 -4.27
C PHE A 29 1.00 -1.77 -4.30
N ILE A 30 2.18 -1.24 -4.00
CA ILE A 30 2.41 0.21 -3.94
C ILE A 30 2.29 0.85 -5.31
N GLY A 31 2.81 0.19 -6.35
CA GLY A 31 2.68 0.66 -7.73
C GLY A 31 1.23 0.81 -8.15
N THR A 32 0.37 -0.12 -7.75
CA THR A 32 -1.07 -0.03 -8.03
C THR A 32 -1.69 1.18 -7.33
N ILE A 33 -1.37 1.40 -6.06
CA ILE A 33 -1.89 2.56 -5.30
C ILE A 33 -1.43 3.87 -5.93
N LEU A 34 -0.13 4.00 -6.24
CA LEU A 34 0.41 5.22 -6.84
C LEU A 34 -0.18 5.48 -8.24
N GLU A 35 -0.35 4.44 -9.04
CA GLU A 35 -0.98 4.53 -10.34
C GLU A 35 -2.42 5.05 -10.25
N LEU A 36 -3.20 4.50 -9.33
CA LEU A 36 -4.58 4.95 -9.11
C LEU A 36 -4.65 6.38 -8.60
N LEU A 37 -3.72 6.78 -7.73
CA LEU A 37 -3.61 8.15 -7.24
C LEU A 37 -3.23 9.14 -8.35
N GLY A 38 -2.37 8.74 -9.28
CA GLY A 38 -1.86 9.57 -10.35
C GLY A 38 -2.75 9.63 -11.59
N ASN A 39 -3.24 8.48 -12.05
CA ASN A 39 -3.77 8.32 -13.41
C ASN A 39 -5.30 8.30 -13.50
N ARG A 40 -6.03 8.04 -12.44
CA ARG A 40 -7.48 7.89 -12.49
C ARG A 40 -8.29 9.14 -12.05
N GLY A 41 -7.63 10.29 -11.98
CA GLY A 41 -8.30 11.57 -11.76
C GLY A 41 -8.81 11.83 -10.34
N PRO A 42 -9.55 12.95 -10.16
CA PRO A 42 -9.94 13.42 -8.82
C PRO A 42 -10.89 12.46 -8.07
N GLY A 43 -11.72 11.72 -8.78
CA GLY A 43 -12.68 10.79 -8.18
C GLY A 43 -12.01 9.68 -7.39
N TRP A 44 -10.98 9.05 -7.96
CA TRP A 44 -10.21 8.00 -7.29
C TRP A 44 -9.44 8.53 -6.09
N ARG A 45 -8.87 9.72 -6.19
CA ARG A 45 -8.18 10.37 -5.08
C ARG A 45 -9.13 10.63 -3.91
N ASN A 46 -10.31 11.15 -4.20
CA ASN A 46 -11.32 11.38 -3.19
C ASN A 46 -11.82 10.08 -2.56
N TYR A 47 -12.05 9.05 -3.36
CA TYR A 47 -12.44 7.73 -2.88
C TYR A 47 -11.41 7.15 -1.91
N LEU A 48 -10.14 7.10 -2.30
CA LEU A 48 -9.07 6.58 -1.45
C LEU A 48 -8.89 7.41 -0.18
N ARG A 49 -9.01 8.74 -0.28
CA ARG A 49 -8.96 9.63 0.89
C ARG A 49 -10.10 9.35 1.86
N VAL A 50 -11.31 9.24 1.35
CA VAL A 50 -12.49 8.93 2.18
C VAL A 50 -12.33 7.58 2.85
N ILE A 51 -11.94 6.55 2.12
CA ILE A 51 -11.68 5.22 2.66
C ILE A 51 -10.61 5.25 3.75
N SER A 52 -9.52 5.97 3.53
CA SER A 52 -8.44 6.09 4.51
C SER A 52 -8.87 6.84 5.77
N GLN A 53 -9.70 7.87 5.63
CA GLN A 53 -10.30 8.55 6.78
C GLN A 53 -11.23 7.64 7.58
N PHE A 54 -11.96 6.77 6.91
CA PHE A 54 -12.81 5.79 7.56
C PHE A 54 -12.02 4.69 8.27
N LEU A 55 -10.90 4.26 7.70
CA LEU A 55 -9.99 3.33 8.39
C LEU A 55 -9.45 3.92 9.69
N ALA A 56 -9.33 5.24 9.78
CA ALA A 56 -8.95 5.95 11.00
C ALA A 56 -10.12 6.12 11.98
N SER A 57 -11.37 5.89 11.56
CA SER A 57 -12.59 6.10 12.37
C SER A 57 -13.18 4.74 12.75
N TYR A 58 -12.63 4.11 13.77
CA TYR A 58 -12.89 2.72 14.15
C TYR A 58 -14.35 2.37 14.49
N ASP A 59 -15.20 3.35 14.80
CA ASP A 59 -16.47 3.14 15.49
C ASP A 59 -17.73 3.39 14.67
N ALA A 60 -17.65 3.33 13.33
CA ALA A 60 -18.82 3.57 12.48
C ALA A 60 -19.31 2.26 11.84
N PRO A 61 -20.29 1.55 12.45
CA PRO A 61 -20.82 0.28 11.91
C PRO A 61 -21.33 0.36 10.49
N GLU A 62 -21.87 1.51 10.10
CA GLU A 62 -22.38 1.80 8.76
C GLU A 62 -21.30 1.76 7.67
N LEU A 63 -20.03 1.82 8.07
CA LEU A 63 -18.88 1.84 7.17
C LEU A 63 -18.24 0.46 6.98
N HIS A 64 -18.72 -0.55 7.67
CA HIS A 64 -18.14 -1.89 7.61
C HIS A 64 -18.18 -2.49 6.22
N GLN A 65 -19.26 -2.29 5.45
CA GLN A 65 -19.35 -2.84 4.09
C GLN A 65 -18.38 -2.20 3.08
N PRO A 66 -18.29 -0.85 2.98
CA PRO A 66 -17.29 -0.22 2.13
C PRO A 66 -15.86 -0.57 2.53
N LEU A 67 -15.59 -0.68 3.84
CA LEU A 67 -14.27 -1.02 4.36
C LEU A 67 -13.87 -2.48 4.12
N GLN A 68 -14.82 -3.39 4.00
CA GLN A 68 -14.54 -4.80 3.73
C GLN A 68 -13.75 -5.00 2.43
N SER A 69 -14.05 -4.24 1.39
CA SER A 69 -13.33 -4.34 0.12
C SER A 69 -11.88 -3.89 0.25
N VAL A 70 -11.64 -2.79 0.97
CA VAL A 70 -10.30 -2.28 1.25
C VAL A 70 -9.55 -3.23 2.17
N ASP A 71 -10.21 -3.75 3.19
CA ASP A 71 -9.64 -4.71 4.13
C ASP A 71 -9.23 -6.00 3.43
N ARG A 72 -10.06 -6.53 2.52
CA ARG A 72 -9.70 -7.69 1.70
C ARG A 72 -8.46 -7.46 0.84
N THR A 73 -8.34 -6.27 0.27
CA THR A 73 -7.16 -5.91 -0.52
C THR A 73 -5.91 -5.85 0.36
N GLY A 74 -6.03 -5.28 1.54
CA GLY A 74 -4.96 -5.28 2.54
C GLY A 74 -4.57 -6.70 2.99
N GLN A 75 -5.54 -7.59 3.14
CA GLN A 75 -5.30 -8.99 3.48
C GLN A 75 -4.55 -9.75 2.38
N LEU A 76 -4.83 -9.47 1.11
CA LEU A 76 -4.07 -10.05 -0.01
C LEU A 76 -2.59 -9.64 0.06
N PHE A 77 -2.34 -8.37 0.31
CA PHE A 77 -0.98 -7.86 0.47
C PHE A 77 -0.30 -8.48 1.68
N ALA A 78 -0.96 -8.51 2.83
CA ALA A 78 -0.43 -9.11 4.05
C ALA A 78 -0.08 -10.59 3.85
N ALA A 79 -0.93 -11.36 3.19
CA ALA A 79 -0.68 -12.76 2.91
C ALA A 79 0.53 -12.96 1.98
N ALA A 80 0.67 -12.14 0.94
CA ALA A 80 1.82 -12.19 0.04
C ALA A 80 3.12 -11.80 0.76
N LEU A 81 3.09 -10.75 1.59
CA LEU A 81 4.23 -10.36 2.42
C LEU A 81 4.62 -11.46 3.41
N ARG A 82 3.64 -12.12 4.00
CA ARG A 82 3.92 -13.21 4.94
C ARG A 82 4.66 -14.36 4.24
N ARG A 83 4.29 -14.68 3.01
CA ARG A 83 5.04 -15.66 2.20
C ARG A 83 6.46 -15.21 1.88
N ALA A 84 6.65 -13.90 1.69
CA ALA A 84 7.96 -13.34 1.35
C ALA A 84 8.91 -13.29 2.58
N PHE A 85 8.37 -13.16 3.78
CA PHE A 85 9.14 -13.02 5.02
C PHE A 85 8.67 -14.03 6.07
N PRO A 86 8.81 -15.34 5.80
CA PRO A 86 8.24 -16.39 6.66
C PRO A 86 8.95 -16.53 8.01
N ASP A 87 10.19 -16.03 8.14
CA ASP A 87 11.00 -16.20 9.35
C ASP A 87 10.70 -15.16 10.44
N LEU A 88 9.94 -14.11 10.12
CA LEU A 88 9.52 -13.14 11.11
C LEU A 88 8.51 -13.79 12.10
N SER A 89 8.65 -13.49 13.39
CA SER A 89 7.60 -13.83 14.35
C SER A 89 6.30 -13.10 14.00
N GLU A 90 5.18 -13.57 14.51
CA GLU A 90 3.89 -12.92 14.29
C GLU A 90 3.91 -11.46 14.76
N ALA A 91 4.49 -11.20 15.92
CA ALA A 91 4.60 -9.85 16.47
C ALA A 91 5.49 -8.93 15.61
N GLU A 92 6.64 -9.43 15.17
CA GLU A 92 7.54 -8.68 14.28
C GLU A 92 6.88 -8.38 12.93
N PHE A 93 6.25 -9.39 12.33
CA PHE A 93 5.56 -9.22 11.06
C PHE A 93 4.44 -8.19 11.18
N THR A 94 3.59 -8.30 12.19
CA THR A 94 2.47 -7.40 12.41
C THR A 94 2.94 -5.96 12.64
N ALA A 95 3.98 -5.75 13.45
CA ALA A 95 4.53 -4.43 13.71
C ALA A 95 5.09 -3.78 12.45
N ARG A 96 5.83 -4.54 11.65
CA ARG A 96 6.43 -4.05 10.40
C ARG A 96 5.38 -3.76 9.33
N LEU A 97 4.40 -4.63 9.19
CA LEU A 97 3.25 -4.41 8.31
C LEU A 97 2.47 -3.16 8.71
N TYR A 98 2.25 -2.96 10.00
CA TYR A 98 1.59 -1.76 10.53
C TYR A 98 2.31 -0.48 10.11
N ILE A 99 3.64 -0.46 10.15
CA ILE A 99 4.43 0.69 9.69
C ILE A 99 4.18 0.98 8.21
N ILE A 100 4.18 -0.06 7.38
CA ILE A 100 3.93 0.08 5.94
C ILE A 100 2.51 0.60 5.68
N GLU A 101 1.52 -0.04 6.27
CA GLU A 101 0.10 0.32 6.04
C GLU A 101 -0.22 1.71 6.56
N SER A 102 0.32 2.10 7.72
CA SER A 102 0.12 3.43 8.28
C SER A 102 0.72 4.52 7.40
N SER A 103 1.93 4.32 6.89
CA SER A 103 2.57 5.30 6.01
C SER A 103 1.87 5.41 4.66
N LEU A 104 1.39 4.30 4.10
CA LEU A 104 0.60 4.33 2.87
C LEU A 104 -0.74 5.06 3.07
N THR A 105 -1.43 4.78 4.16
CA THR A 105 -2.66 5.47 4.52
C THR A 105 -2.42 6.97 4.65
N PHE A 106 -1.35 7.36 5.32
CA PHE A 106 -0.99 8.77 5.48
C PHE A 106 -0.64 9.43 4.14
N LEU A 107 0.06 8.73 3.26
CA LEU A 107 0.37 9.20 1.91
C LEU A 107 -0.91 9.54 1.11
N VAL A 108 -1.95 8.74 1.28
CA VAL A 108 -3.24 8.95 0.62
C VAL A 108 -4.01 10.13 1.23
N ILE A 109 -3.99 10.27 2.56
CA ILE A 109 -4.76 11.28 3.30
C ILE A 109 -4.10 12.66 3.24
N ASP A 110 -2.82 12.74 3.58
CA ASP A 110 -2.11 14.01 3.80
C ASP A 110 -1.15 14.37 2.69
N ARG A 111 -1.73 14.84 1.60
CA ARG A 111 -0.94 15.35 0.47
C ARG A 111 -0.36 16.73 0.73
N GLY A 112 -1.02 17.53 1.56
CA GLY A 112 -0.57 18.88 1.86
C GLY A 112 0.82 18.90 2.48
N THR A 113 1.13 18.00 3.40
CA THR A 113 2.46 17.88 3.99
C THR A 113 3.50 17.47 2.95
N LEU A 114 3.16 16.49 2.10
CA LEU A 114 4.08 16.03 1.07
C LEU A 114 4.35 17.11 0.04
N ASP A 115 3.34 17.87 -0.37
CA ASP A 115 3.50 19.01 -1.29
C ASP A 115 4.39 20.11 -0.72
N ARG A 116 4.28 20.38 0.58
CA ARG A 116 5.14 21.38 1.23
C ARG A 116 6.60 20.94 1.30
N ARG A 117 6.84 19.66 1.56
CA ARG A 117 8.21 19.10 1.69
C ARG A 117 8.85 18.81 0.35
N ALA A 118 8.06 18.40 -0.63
CA ALA A 118 8.52 18.05 -1.96
C ALA A 118 7.57 18.61 -3.02
N PRO A 119 7.66 19.92 -3.32
CA PRO A 119 6.75 20.56 -4.26
C PRO A 119 6.70 19.85 -5.60
N GLY A 120 5.49 19.59 -6.08
CA GLY A 120 5.23 18.95 -7.36
C GLY A 120 5.38 17.43 -7.39
N ILE A 121 5.64 16.77 -6.26
CA ILE A 121 5.72 15.29 -6.23
C ILE A 121 4.39 14.62 -6.57
N HIS A 122 3.29 15.33 -6.41
CA HIS A 122 1.96 14.85 -6.76
C HIS A 122 1.60 14.98 -8.23
N SER A 123 2.45 15.58 -9.06
CA SER A 123 2.24 15.51 -10.50
C SER A 123 2.34 14.05 -10.94
N VAL A 124 1.52 13.66 -11.91
CA VAL A 124 1.47 12.29 -12.45
C VAL A 124 2.88 11.78 -12.81
N THR A 125 3.72 12.66 -13.34
CA THR A 125 5.09 12.35 -13.74
C THR A 125 6.04 12.13 -12.56
N ARG A 126 5.71 12.62 -11.35
CA ARG A 126 6.60 12.51 -10.19
C ARG A 126 6.23 11.38 -9.24
N LEU A 127 4.98 10.95 -9.21
CA LEU A 127 4.58 9.78 -8.42
C LEU A 127 5.30 8.52 -8.90
N ASP A 128 5.56 8.39 -10.20
CA ASP A 128 6.33 7.28 -10.75
C ASP A 128 7.76 7.24 -10.20
N GLN A 129 8.38 8.40 -10.00
CA GLN A 129 9.71 8.51 -9.41
C GLN A 129 9.74 8.18 -7.91
N PHE A 130 8.58 8.24 -7.25
CA PHE A 130 8.45 7.94 -5.83
C PHE A 130 8.35 6.44 -5.55
N LEU A 131 8.00 5.63 -6.54
CA LEU A 131 7.76 4.20 -6.39
C LEU A 131 9.01 3.45 -5.88
N GLU A 132 10.12 3.52 -6.59
CA GLU A 132 11.30 2.73 -6.24
C GLU A 132 11.89 3.10 -4.87
N PRO A 133 12.01 4.39 -4.49
CA PRO A 133 12.39 4.74 -3.13
C PRO A 133 11.47 4.17 -2.05
N LEU A 134 10.16 4.14 -2.28
CA LEU A 134 9.22 3.52 -1.33
C LEU A 134 9.38 2.01 -1.27
N VAL A 135 9.55 1.36 -2.41
CA VAL A 135 9.79 -0.10 -2.46
C VAL A 135 11.00 -0.47 -1.62
N GLU A 136 12.12 0.23 -1.80
CA GLU A 136 13.34 -0.02 -1.03
C GLU A 136 13.14 0.27 0.46
N ALA A 137 12.50 1.37 0.83
CA ALA A 137 12.23 1.70 2.23
C ALA A 137 11.37 0.63 2.90
N TYR A 138 10.32 0.16 2.24
CA TYR A 138 9.45 -0.88 2.79
C TYR A 138 10.11 -2.26 2.81
N TYR A 139 10.91 -2.57 1.80
CA TYR A 139 11.71 -3.79 1.80
C TYR A 139 12.68 -3.82 3.00
N HIS A 140 13.37 -2.72 3.26
CA HIS A 140 14.24 -2.61 4.43
C HIS A 140 13.44 -2.73 5.74
N THR A 141 12.27 -2.12 5.81
CA THR A 141 11.38 -2.26 6.98
C THR A 141 11.07 -3.73 7.27
N MET A 142 10.83 -4.54 6.23
CA MET A 142 10.52 -5.96 6.39
C MET A 142 11.75 -6.83 6.64
N SER A 143 12.90 -6.49 6.11
CA SER A 143 14.08 -7.35 6.08
C SER A 143 15.18 -6.99 7.08
N THR A 144 15.18 -5.79 7.66
CA THR A 144 16.22 -5.31 8.59
C THR A 144 16.33 -6.21 9.82
N GLY A 145 17.55 -6.51 10.24
CA GLY A 145 17.82 -7.36 11.40
C GLY A 145 17.89 -8.85 11.08
N ARG A 146 18.01 -9.18 9.79
CA ARG A 146 18.03 -10.58 9.34
C ARG A 146 19.30 -10.93 8.60
#